data_0241c19adc0555586b93b3cab8bafc09
#
_entry.id   0241c19adc0555586b93b3cab8bafc09
#
_cell.length_a   1.000
_cell.length_b   1.000
_cell.length_c   1.000
_cell.angle_alpha   90.00
_cell.angle_beta   90.00
_cell.angle_gamma   90.00
#
_symmetry.space_group_name_H-M   'P 1'
#
loop_
_entity.id
_entity.type
_entity.pdbx_description
1 polymer ?
#
loop_
_entity_poly.entity_id
_entity_poly.type
_entity_poly.pdbx_seq_one_letter_code
_entity_poly.pdbx_strand_id
1 'polypeptide(L)'
;IAQHAAIAAIQDKNFIEKAIEHNNVWKPFIEKELINLGLSIVPGVGNFVLTKFDNSNEANNCYNYLEKHNIFVRKVSEYGLADCLRITIGLEEENIFLIKIINDFMKNN
;
A
#
# COMPACT_ATOMS: atom_id res chain seq x y z
N ILE A 1 -2.74 36.17 14.41
CA ILE A 1 -1.83 35.38 13.55
C ILE A 1 -1.16 34.28 14.39
N ALA A 2 -0.63 34.61 15.57
CA ALA A 2 0.02 33.67 16.45
C ALA A 2 -0.94 32.60 16.95
N GLN A 3 -2.18 32.94 17.32
CA GLN A 3 -3.19 32.00 17.73
C GLN A 3 -3.58 31.06 16.59
N HIS A 4 -3.66 31.59 15.38
CA HIS A 4 -4.03 30.79 14.22
C HIS A 4 -2.95 29.74 13.93
N ALA A 5 -1.68 30.13 14.02
CA ALA A 5 -0.57 29.19 13.83
C ALA A 5 -0.54 28.10 14.91
N ALA A 6 -0.83 28.46 16.18
CA ALA A 6 -0.87 27.47 17.26
C ALA A 6 -2.00 26.45 17.06
N ILE A 7 -3.18 26.90 16.63
CA ILE A 7 -4.31 26.01 16.34
C ILE A 7 -3.97 25.05 15.20
N ALA A 8 -3.34 25.57 14.13
CA ALA A 8 -2.94 24.74 13.00
C ALA A 8 -1.93 23.66 13.42
N ALA A 9 -0.96 24.02 14.27
CA ALA A 9 0.03 23.07 14.76
C ALA A 9 -0.60 21.95 15.60
N ILE A 10 -1.59 22.27 16.44
CA ILE A 10 -2.31 21.27 17.24
C ILE A 10 -3.11 20.34 16.36
N GLN A 11 -3.78 20.85 15.34
CA GLN A 11 -4.54 20.05 14.38
C GLN A 11 -3.62 19.13 13.59
N ASP A 12 -2.48 19.63 13.15
CA ASP A 12 -1.49 18.82 12.42
C ASP A 12 -0.97 17.67 13.29
N LYS A 13 -0.73 17.90 14.57
CA LYS A 13 -0.29 16.87 15.50
C LYS A 13 -1.34 15.76 15.64
N ASN A 14 -2.61 16.14 15.83
CA ASN A 14 -3.70 15.18 15.94
C ASN A 14 -3.86 14.38 14.65
N PHE A 15 -3.73 15.03 13.52
CA PHE A 15 -3.77 14.38 12.20
C PHE A 15 -2.65 13.35 12.05
N ILE A 16 -1.44 13.71 12.45
CA ILE A 16 -0.28 12.82 12.38
C ILE A 16 -0.48 11.60 13.29
N GLU A 17 -0.97 11.79 14.51
CA GLU A 17 -1.23 10.70 15.44
C GLU A 17 -2.27 9.72 14.89
N LYS A 18 -3.35 10.22 14.32
CA LYS A 18 -4.39 9.40 13.69
C LYS A 18 -3.85 8.65 12.48
N ALA A 19 -2.99 9.28 11.70
CA ALA A 19 -2.37 8.64 10.56
C ALA A 19 -1.45 7.50 10.98
N ILE A 20 -0.70 7.68 12.06
CA ILE A 20 0.16 6.63 12.62
C ILE A 20 -0.68 5.46 13.12
N GLU A 21 -1.77 5.72 13.85
CA GLU A 21 -2.67 4.69 14.34
C GLU A 21 -3.28 3.90 13.19
N HIS A 22 -3.76 4.59 12.17
CA HIS A 22 -4.34 3.99 10.98
C HIS A 22 -3.32 3.08 10.29
N ASN A 23 -2.10 3.57 10.12
CA ASN A 23 -1.01 2.81 9.51
C ASN A 23 -0.65 1.58 10.32
N ASN A 24 -0.63 1.70 11.66
CA ASN A 24 -0.30 0.59 12.56
C ASN A 24 -1.34 -0.54 12.51
N VAL A 25 -2.58 -0.22 12.16
CA VAL A 25 -3.64 -1.21 11.98
C VAL A 25 -3.60 -1.82 10.58
N TRP A 26 -3.53 -0.99 9.55
CA TRP A 26 -3.75 -1.43 8.18
C TRP A 26 -2.50 -1.98 7.49
N LYS A 27 -1.32 -1.52 7.86
CA LYS A 27 -0.09 -2.06 7.27
C LYS A 27 0.09 -3.55 7.60
N PRO A 28 0.00 -3.99 8.87
CA PRO A 28 0.07 -5.42 9.17
C PRO A 28 -1.05 -6.21 8.51
N PHE A 29 -2.25 -5.65 8.40
CA PHE A 29 -3.38 -6.30 7.75
C PHE A 29 -3.07 -6.57 6.27
N ILE A 30 -2.62 -5.55 5.54
CA ILE A 30 -2.28 -5.68 4.12
C ILE A 30 -1.15 -6.67 3.93
N GLU A 31 -0.10 -6.59 4.74
CA GLU A 31 1.04 -7.50 4.66
C GLU A 31 0.60 -8.96 4.85
N LYS A 32 -0.21 -9.21 5.87
CA LYS A 32 -0.71 -10.56 6.17
C LYS A 32 -1.55 -11.11 5.03
N GLU A 33 -2.46 -10.30 4.50
CA GLU A 33 -3.33 -10.73 3.40
C GLU A 33 -2.54 -11.02 2.13
N LEU A 34 -1.53 -10.23 1.82
CA LEU A 34 -0.67 -10.47 0.66
C LEU A 34 0.15 -11.74 0.83
N ILE A 35 0.67 -12.00 2.02
CA ILE A 35 1.38 -13.24 2.31
C ILE A 35 0.45 -14.45 2.15
N ASN A 36 -0.79 -14.34 2.60
CA ASN A 36 -1.79 -15.40 2.44
C ASN A 36 -2.11 -15.67 0.97
N LEU A 37 -1.93 -14.69 0.09
CA LEU A 37 -2.12 -14.85 -1.35
C LEU A 37 -0.89 -15.43 -2.05
N GLY A 38 0.18 -15.71 -1.33
CA GLY A 38 1.40 -16.29 -1.88
C GLY A 38 2.46 -15.28 -2.29
N LEU A 39 2.28 -14.01 -1.96
CA LEU A 39 3.26 -12.98 -2.25
C LEU A 39 4.21 -12.80 -1.08
N SER A 40 5.38 -12.24 -1.34
CA SER A 40 6.36 -11.93 -0.31
C SER A 40 6.32 -10.44 0.02
N ILE A 41 6.77 -10.08 1.21
CA ILE A 41 6.84 -8.70 1.66
C ILE A 41 8.31 -8.33 1.87
N VAL A 42 8.70 -7.19 1.29
CA VAL A 42 10.03 -6.62 1.54
C VAL A 42 9.89 -5.67 2.74
N PRO A 43 10.61 -5.91 3.83
CA PRO A 43 10.50 -5.06 5.02
C PRO A 43 10.85 -3.61 4.71
N GLY A 44 10.13 -2.68 5.33
CA GLY A 44 10.37 -1.26 5.17
C GLY A 44 9.53 -0.46 6.15
N VAL A 45 9.86 0.82 6.28
CA VAL A 45 9.12 1.76 7.13
C VAL A 45 8.39 2.77 6.25
N GLY A 46 7.27 3.30 6.78
CA GLY A 46 6.47 4.28 6.06
C GLY A 46 5.04 3.82 5.87
N ASN A 47 4.28 4.60 5.13
CA ASN A 47 2.86 4.37 4.88
C ASN A 47 2.62 3.53 3.62
N PHE A 48 3.51 2.61 3.33
CA PHE A 48 3.43 1.76 2.15
C PHE A 48 3.89 0.35 2.47
N VAL A 49 3.52 -0.57 1.57
CA VAL A 49 3.95 -1.97 1.62
C VAL A 49 4.67 -2.26 0.30
N LEU A 50 5.84 -2.88 0.37
CA LEU A 50 6.54 -3.40 -0.80
C LEU A 50 6.21 -4.88 -0.93
N THR A 51 5.46 -5.25 -1.95
CA THR A 51 5.12 -6.64 -2.21
C THR A 51 5.94 -7.17 -3.38
N LYS A 52 6.49 -8.37 -3.20
CA LYS A 52 7.35 -9.00 -4.18
C LYS A 52 6.62 -10.14 -4.88
N PHE A 53 6.69 -10.15 -6.20
CA PHE A 53 6.13 -11.19 -7.05
C PHE A 53 7.24 -12.18 -7.46
N ASP A 54 6.87 -13.27 -8.11
CA ASP A 54 7.83 -14.28 -8.55
C ASP A 54 8.80 -13.76 -9.61
N ASN A 55 8.31 -12.84 -10.44
CA ASN A 55 9.11 -12.22 -11.49
C ASN A 55 8.55 -10.85 -11.88
N SER A 56 9.30 -10.11 -12.69
CA SER A 56 8.91 -8.77 -13.11
C SER A 56 7.68 -8.76 -14.03
N ASN A 57 7.49 -9.82 -14.83
CA ASN A 57 6.31 -9.92 -15.68
C ASN A 57 5.03 -10.03 -14.87
N GLU A 58 5.05 -10.82 -13.81
CA GLU A 58 3.90 -10.97 -12.93
C GLU A 58 3.60 -9.66 -12.21
N ALA A 59 4.63 -8.96 -11.74
CA ALA A 59 4.47 -7.65 -11.11
C ALA A 59 3.84 -6.64 -12.09
N ASN A 60 4.32 -6.62 -13.34
CA ASN A 60 3.76 -5.74 -14.36
C ASN A 60 2.32 -6.09 -14.69
N ASN A 61 2.00 -7.37 -14.78
CA ASN A 61 0.62 -7.83 -15.04
C ASN A 61 -0.32 -7.41 -13.92
N CYS A 62 0.12 -7.54 -12.68
CA CYS A 62 -0.66 -7.10 -11.53
C CYS A 62 -0.84 -5.58 -11.53
N TYR A 63 0.21 -4.84 -11.82
CA TYR A 63 0.15 -3.39 -11.94
C TYR A 63 -0.93 -2.96 -12.95
N ASN A 64 -0.93 -3.57 -14.13
CA ASN A 64 -1.90 -3.26 -15.18
C ASN A 64 -3.32 -3.67 -14.78
N TYR A 65 -3.46 -4.80 -14.11
CA TYR A 65 -4.75 -5.28 -13.63
C TYR A 65 -5.35 -4.33 -12.58
N LEU A 66 -4.52 -3.86 -11.65
CA LEU A 66 -4.94 -2.90 -10.64
C LEU A 66 -5.35 -1.57 -11.27
N GLU A 67 -4.58 -1.11 -12.27
CA GLU A 67 -4.87 0.13 -12.97
C GLU A 67 -6.24 0.09 -13.66
N LYS A 68 -6.60 -1.06 -14.23
CA LYS A 68 -7.92 -1.27 -14.83
C LYS A 68 -9.07 -1.11 -13.83
N HIS A 69 -8.79 -1.34 -12.56
CA HIS A 69 -9.76 -1.22 -11.48
C HIS A 69 -9.61 0.09 -10.71
N ASN A 70 -8.92 1.07 -11.30
CA ASN A 70 -8.67 2.40 -10.71
C ASN A 70 -7.86 2.33 -9.41
N ILE A 71 -7.00 1.33 -9.29
CA ILE A 71 -6.07 1.22 -8.16
C ILE A 71 -4.67 1.52 -8.69
N PHE A 72 -4.04 2.57 -8.17
CA PHE A 72 -2.74 3.03 -8.65
C PHE A 72 -1.66 2.74 -7.61
N VAL A 73 -0.78 1.82 -7.96
CA VAL A 73 0.39 1.47 -7.16
C VAL A 73 1.63 1.95 -7.91
N ARG A 74 2.81 1.86 -7.28
CA ARG A 74 4.05 2.32 -7.92
C ARG A 74 4.96 1.14 -8.26
N LYS A 75 5.54 1.22 -9.45
CA LYS A 75 6.65 0.35 -9.81
C LYS A 75 7.91 0.90 -9.16
N VAL A 76 8.77 0.00 -8.71
CA VAL A 76 10.03 0.37 -8.05
C VAL A 76 11.22 -0.23 -8.80
N SER A 77 11.07 -0.43 -10.10
CA SER A 77 12.11 -0.99 -10.97
C SER A 77 13.37 -0.11 -11.02
N GLU A 78 13.21 1.21 -10.91
CA GLU A 78 14.35 2.14 -10.88
C GLU A 78 15.24 1.97 -9.63
N TYR A 79 14.75 1.27 -8.61
CA TYR A 79 15.54 0.96 -7.42
C TYR A 79 16.06 -0.48 -7.44
N GLY A 80 16.03 -1.13 -8.61
CA GLY A 80 16.47 -2.51 -8.74
C GLY A 80 15.47 -3.55 -8.26
N LEU A 81 14.22 -3.16 -8.05
CA LEU A 81 13.14 -4.03 -7.56
C LEU A 81 12.06 -4.19 -8.62
N ALA A 82 12.46 -4.72 -9.78
CA ALA A 82 11.55 -4.86 -10.92
C ALA A 82 10.41 -5.86 -10.68
N ASP A 83 10.56 -6.76 -9.71
CA ASP A 83 9.57 -7.75 -9.33
C ASP A 83 8.71 -7.32 -8.16
N CYS A 84 8.80 -6.06 -7.76
CA CYS A 84 8.06 -5.51 -6.62
C CYS A 84 7.11 -4.40 -7.04
N LEU A 85 6.07 -4.21 -6.24
CA LEU A 85 5.17 -3.05 -6.34
C LEU A 85 5.09 -2.37 -4.98
N ARG A 86 5.03 -1.05 -5.00
CA ARG A 86 4.87 -0.24 -3.80
C ARG A 86 3.39 0.14 -3.67
N ILE A 87 2.77 -0.33 -2.61
CA ILE A 87 1.35 -0.11 -2.33
C ILE A 87 1.22 0.86 -1.17
N THR A 88 0.67 2.04 -1.42
CA THR A 88 0.42 3.01 -0.36
C THR A 88 -0.82 2.59 0.43
N ILE A 89 -0.74 2.70 1.76
CA ILE A 89 -1.86 2.40 2.63
C ILE A 89 -2.90 3.51 2.47
N GLY A 90 -4.11 3.13 2.07
CA GLY A 90 -5.21 4.06 1.85
C GLY A 90 -6.25 4.01 2.96
N LEU A 91 -7.46 4.45 2.65
CA LEU A 91 -8.59 4.34 3.54
C LEU A 91 -8.99 2.88 3.72
N GLU A 92 -9.76 2.59 4.77
CA GLU A 92 -10.21 1.23 5.07
C GLU A 92 -10.84 0.55 3.84
N GLU A 93 -11.80 1.23 3.20
CA GLU A 93 -12.49 0.67 2.04
C GLU A 93 -11.54 0.43 0.88
N GLU A 94 -10.57 1.32 0.69
CA GLU A 94 -9.57 1.20 -0.36
C GLU A 94 -8.65 0.01 -0.11
N ASN A 95 -8.24 -0.19 1.13
CA ASN A 95 -7.37 -1.29 1.50
C ASN A 95 -8.06 -2.64 1.30
N ILE A 96 -9.32 -2.74 1.69
CA ILE A 96 -10.12 -3.97 1.52
C ILE A 96 -10.34 -4.25 0.04
N PHE A 97 -10.68 -3.22 -0.74
CA PHE A 97 -10.87 -3.37 -2.18
C PHE A 97 -9.59 -3.80 -2.88
N LEU A 98 -8.45 -3.21 -2.51
CA LEU A 98 -7.15 -3.58 -3.04
C LEU A 98 -6.89 -5.08 -2.87
N ILE A 99 -7.07 -5.60 -1.66
CA ILE A 99 -6.85 -7.02 -1.37
C ILE A 99 -7.79 -7.90 -2.19
N LYS A 100 -9.06 -7.49 -2.32
CA LYS A 100 -10.03 -8.22 -3.14
C LYS A 100 -9.57 -8.32 -4.59
N ILE A 101 -9.11 -7.23 -5.17
CA ILE A 101 -8.70 -7.20 -6.58
C ILE A 101 -7.39 -7.98 -6.79
N ILE A 102 -6.44 -7.89 -5.87
CA ILE A 102 -5.22 -8.68 -5.96
C ILE A 102 -5.55 -10.18 -5.82
N ASN A 103 -6.47 -10.53 -4.93
CA ASN A 103 -6.92 -11.91 -4.79
C ASN A 103 -7.52 -12.42 -6.11
N ASP A 104 -8.36 -11.64 -6.76
CA ASP A 104 -8.94 -11.98 -8.06
C ASP A 104 -7.86 -12.18 -9.11
N PHE A 105 -6.86 -11.30 -9.13
CA PHE A 105 -5.73 -11.41 -10.05
C PHE A 105 -4.95 -12.70 -9.82
N MET A 106 -4.65 -13.03 -8.57
CA MET A 106 -3.87 -14.22 -8.23
C MET A 106 -4.62 -15.51 -8.57
N LYS A 107 -5.95 -15.52 -8.44
CA LYS A 107 -6.76 -16.69 -8.77
C LYS A 107 -6.87 -16.94 -10.27
N ASN A 108 -6.82 -15.89 -11.07
CA ASN A 108 -7.00 -15.97 -12.52
C ASN A 108 -5.68 -16.12 -13.27
N ASN A 109 -4.60 -16.25 -12.53
CA ASN A 109 -3.27 -16.40 -13.11
C ASN A 109 -2.71 -17.84 -12.95
#